data_44960127a30eff070e3e2a6c692b7134
#
_entry.id   44960127a30eff070e3e2a6c692b7134
#
_cell.length_a   1.000
_cell.length_b   1.000
_cell.length_c   1.000
_cell.angle_alpha   90.00
_cell.angle_beta   90.00
_cell.angle_gamma   90.00
#
_symmetry.space_group_name_H-M   'P 1'
#
loop_
_entity.id
_entity.type
_entity.pdbx_description
1 polymer ?
#
loop_
_entity_poly.entity_id
_entity_poly.type
_entity_poly.pdbx_seq_one_letter_code
_entity_poly.pdbx_strand_id
1 'polypeptide(L)'
;MKLDRVIAVRNNKTIYRDGDKCVKVFDTDYSKSDVLNEALNQARIEETGLNIPKIVEVTMVEGKWAIVSDFIKGKTLQQLMDEDAEKKDEYIELLVDLQLDVHSKVCPLLNKLKDKMNRKISASELDATTRYDLHTRLEGMPKHNKVCTVTLTPLT
;
A
#
# COMPACT_ATOMS: atom_id res chain seq x y z
N MET A 1 -24.20 0.62 -4.57
CA MET A 1 -23.11 0.23 -3.66
C MET A 1 -23.62 0.44 -2.26
N LYS A 2 -23.70 -0.64 -1.48
CA LYS A 2 -24.09 -0.55 -0.06
C LYS A 2 -22.82 -0.56 0.76
N LEU A 3 -22.51 0.51 1.45
CA LEU A 3 -21.35 0.55 2.35
C LEU A 3 -21.71 -0.12 3.67
N ASP A 4 -21.83 -1.46 3.67
CA ASP A 4 -22.44 -2.22 4.75
C ASP A 4 -21.67 -2.14 6.08
N ARG A 5 -20.35 -2.04 6.02
CA ARG A 5 -19.53 -2.06 7.24
C ARG A 5 -18.20 -1.32 7.05
N VAL A 6 -17.88 -0.44 7.99
CA VAL A 6 -16.53 0.14 8.09
C VAL A 6 -15.56 -0.95 8.57
N ILE A 7 -14.49 -1.16 7.81
CA ILE A 7 -13.40 -2.08 8.15
C ILE A 7 -12.27 -1.33 8.85
N ALA A 8 -11.90 -0.16 8.30
CA ALA A 8 -10.83 0.66 8.84
C ALA A 8 -11.02 2.14 8.49
N VAL A 9 -10.53 3.01 9.37
CA VAL A 9 -10.40 4.45 9.13
C VAL A 9 -8.92 4.81 9.11
N ARG A 10 -8.49 5.60 8.14
CA ARG A 10 -7.13 6.11 7.97
C ARG A 10 -7.18 7.64 7.83
N ASN A 11 -6.03 8.30 7.87
CA ASN A 11 -5.96 9.77 7.88
C ASN A 11 -6.67 10.46 6.70
N ASN A 12 -6.74 9.81 5.54
CA ASN A 12 -7.26 10.39 4.30
C ASN A 12 -8.23 9.48 3.55
N LYS A 13 -8.71 8.41 4.18
CA LYS A 13 -9.63 7.45 3.57
C LYS A 13 -10.31 6.56 4.59
N THR A 14 -11.53 6.15 4.27
CA THR A 14 -12.27 5.13 5.02
C THR A 14 -12.47 3.89 4.14
N ILE A 15 -12.27 2.73 4.72
CA ILE A 15 -12.38 1.45 4.04
C ILE A 15 -13.66 0.76 4.51
N TYR A 16 -14.50 0.40 3.55
CA TYR A 16 -15.77 -0.28 3.76
C TYR A 16 -15.75 -1.67 3.16
N ARG A 17 -16.60 -2.52 3.69
CA ARG A 17 -16.99 -3.77 3.05
C ARG A 17 -18.34 -3.59 2.36
N ASP A 18 -18.47 -4.11 1.14
CA ASP A 18 -19.72 -4.23 0.39
C ASP A 18 -19.78 -5.66 -0.17
N GLY A 19 -20.40 -6.57 0.59
CA GLY A 19 -20.46 -7.98 0.24
C GLY A 19 -19.08 -8.65 0.19
N ASP A 20 -18.64 -8.99 -1.02
CA ASP A 20 -17.32 -9.56 -1.33
C ASP A 20 -16.33 -8.54 -1.93
N LYS A 21 -16.68 -7.25 -1.81
CA LYS A 21 -15.83 -6.13 -2.25
C LYS A 21 -15.32 -5.31 -1.07
N CYS A 22 -14.15 -4.74 -1.27
CA CYS A 22 -13.53 -3.74 -0.41
C CYS A 22 -13.60 -2.39 -1.11
N VAL A 23 -14.22 -1.40 -0.48
CA VAL A 23 -14.42 -0.05 -1.03
C VAL A 23 -13.60 0.94 -0.21
N LYS A 24 -12.55 1.46 -0.81
CA LYS A 24 -11.68 2.48 -0.23
C LYS A 24 -12.14 3.85 -0.69
N VAL A 25 -12.85 4.59 0.17
CA VAL A 25 -13.36 5.94 -0.10
C VAL A 25 -12.36 6.96 0.42
N PHE A 26 -11.89 7.84 -0.46
CA PHE A 26 -10.94 8.89 -0.14
C PHE A 26 -11.63 10.16 0.32
N ASP A 27 -10.98 10.95 1.18
CA ASP A 27 -11.50 12.24 1.60
C ASP A 27 -11.47 13.26 0.45
N THR A 28 -12.24 14.33 0.56
CA THR A 28 -12.45 15.31 -0.51
C THR A 28 -11.20 16.10 -0.88
N ASP A 29 -10.24 16.23 0.02
CA ASP A 29 -8.95 16.88 -0.18
C ASP A 29 -7.91 15.96 -0.87
N TYR A 30 -8.22 14.66 -1.01
CA TYR A 30 -7.34 13.75 -1.72
C TYR A 30 -7.55 13.87 -3.23
N SER A 31 -6.47 14.20 -3.95
CA SER A 31 -6.57 14.55 -5.37
C SER A 31 -6.99 13.34 -6.24
N LYS A 32 -7.73 13.62 -7.31
CA LYS A 32 -8.08 12.61 -8.33
C LYS A 32 -6.84 11.90 -8.87
N SER A 33 -5.77 12.65 -9.13
CA SER A 33 -4.53 12.10 -9.67
C SER A 33 -3.85 11.12 -8.70
N ASP A 34 -3.92 11.38 -7.40
CA ASP A 34 -3.36 10.48 -6.39
C ASP A 34 -4.18 9.20 -6.26
N VAL A 35 -5.51 9.28 -6.34
CA VAL A 35 -6.40 8.10 -6.36
C VAL A 35 -6.11 7.23 -7.57
N LEU A 36 -6.06 7.81 -8.76
CA LEU A 36 -5.76 7.09 -10.01
C LEU A 36 -4.36 6.49 -9.98
N ASN A 37 -3.38 7.20 -9.41
CA ASN A 37 -2.02 6.71 -9.26
C ASN A 37 -1.94 5.55 -8.24
N GLU A 38 -2.69 5.60 -7.13
CA GLU A 38 -2.80 4.48 -6.18
C GLU A 38 -3.39 3.25 -6.87
N ALA A 39 -4.49 3.42 -7.63
CA ALA A 39 -5.10 2.33 -8.39
C ALA A 39 -4.14 1.75 -9.45
N LEU A 40 -3.48 2.62 -10.23
CA LEU A 40 -2.53 2.19 -11.25
C LEU A 40 -1.36 1.39 -10.65
N ASN A 41 -0.83 1.82 -9.52
CA ASN A 41 0.26 1.08 -8.86
C ASN A 41 -0.22 -0.28 -8.35
N GLN A 42 -1.43 -0.39 -7.82
CA GLN A 42 -2.01 -1.67 -7.42
C GLN A 42 -2.20 -2.59 -8.65
N ALA A 43 -2.74 -2.09 -9.75
CA ALA A 43 -2.89 -2.86 -11.00
C ALA A 43 -1.54 -3.37 -11.53
N ARG A 44 -0.49 -2.56 -11.47
CA ARG A 44 0.88 -2.96 -11.84
C ARG A 44 1.43 -4.09 -10.97
N ILE A 45 1.08 -4.10 -9.68
CA ILE A 45 1.47 -5.18 -8.77
C ILE A 45 0.68 -6.45 -9.08
N GLU A 46 -0.61 -6.35 -9.43
CA GLU A 46 -1.41 -7.49 -9.87
C GLU A 46 -0.74 -8.23 -11.05
N GLU A 47 -0.20 -7.48 -12.01
CA GLU A 47 0.50 -8.04 -13.19
C GLU A 47 1.78 -8.81 -12.84
N THR A 48 2.33 -8.65 -11.63
CA THR A 48 3.51 -9.41 -11.17
C THR A 48 3.17 -10.83 -10.72
N GLY A 49 1.88 -11.18 -10.64
CA GLY A 49 1.41 -12.47 -10.15
C GLY A 49 1.40 -12.62 -8.64
N LEU A 50 1.61 -11.53 -7.88
CA LEU A 50 1.38 -11.53 -6.44
C LEU A 50 -0.10 -11.76 -6.13
N ASN A 51 -0.36 -12.55 -5.09
CA ASN A 51 -1.71 -12.79 -4.61
C ASN A 51 -2.19 -11.61 -3.76
N ILE A 52 -2.70 -10.58 -4.42
CA ILE A 52 -3.24 -9.38 -3.80
C ILE A 52 -4.70 -9.15 -4.24
N PRO A 53 -5.50 -8.36 -3.48
CA PRO A 53 -6.84 -7.97 -3.90
C PRO A 53 -6.81 -7.28 -5.27
N LYS A 54 -7.59 -7.79 -6.22
CA LYS A 54 -7.66 -7.22 -7.58
C LYS A 54 -8.53 -5.97 -7.59
N ILE A 55 -8.13 -4.97 -8.38
CA ILE A 55 -8.96 -3.79 -8.61
C ILE A 55 -10.12 -4.19 -9.53
N VAL A 56 -11.33 -3.82 -9.11
CA VAL A 56 -12.56 -4.00 -9.87
C VAL A 56 -12.91 -2.73 -10.64
N GLU A 57 -12.88 -1.59 -9.94
CA GLU A 57 -13.18 -0.28 -10.55
C GLU A 57 -12.61 0.88 -9.73
N VAL A 58 -12.49 2.03 -10.39
CA VAL A 58 -12.31 3.34 -9.75
C VAL A 58 -13.55 4.16 -10.04
N THR A 59 -14.23 4.62 -9.00
CA THR A 59 -15.55 5.24 -9.11
C THR A 59 -15.72 6.42 -8.14
N MET A 60 -16.92 6.96 -8.08
CA MET A 60 -17.29 7.97 -7.08
C MET A 60 -18.41 7.45 -6.19
N VAL A 61 -18.27 7.67 -4.88
CA VAL A 61 -19.25 7.34 -3.86
C VAL A 61 -19.56 8.63 -3.08
N GLU A 62 -20.82 9.08 -3.12
CA GLU A 62 -21.25 10.31 -2.44
C GLU A 62 -20.36 11.53 -2.71
N GLY A 63 -19.94 11.70 -3.98
CA GLY A 63 -19.09 12.82 -4.40
C GLY A 63 -17.60 12.66 -4.06
N LYS A 64 -17.17 11.54 -3.46
CA LYS A 64 -15.80 11.23 -3.13
C LYS A 64 -15.23 10.15 -4.06
N TRP A 65 -13.96 10.23 -4.38
CA TRP A 65 -13.27 9.19 -5.15
C TRP A 65 -13.17 7.89 -4.34
N ALA A 66 -13.35 6.77 -5.01
CA ALA A 66 -13.23 5.46 -4.41
C ALA A 66 -12.52 4.45 -5.32
N ILE A 67 -11.74 3.56 -4.71
CA ILE A 67 -11.19 2.36 -5.35
C ILE A 67 -11.93 1.15 -4.79
N VAL A 68 -12.47 0.34 -5.70
CA VAL A 68 -13.14 -0.92 -5.37
C VAL A 68 -12.21 -2.07 -5.75
N SER A 69 -11.98 -2.97 -4.81
CA SER A 69 -11.19 -4.18 -5.01
C SER A 69 -11.88 -5.40 -4.39
N ASP A 70 -11.36 -6.59 -4.66
CA ASP A 70 -11.81 -7.81 -3.99
C ASP A 70 -11.64 -7.69 -2.48
N PHE A 71 -12.60 -8.24 -1.74
CA PHE A 71 -12.49 -8.40 -0.29
C PHE A 71 -11.91 -9.77 0.04
N ILE A 72 -10.72 -9.80 0.60
CA ILE A 72 -10.07 -11.03 1.06
C ILE A 72 -10.60 -11.37 2.45
N LYS A 73 -11.26 -12.52 2.56
CA LYS A 73 -11.70 -13.06 3.86
C LYS A 73 -10.53 -13.78 4.52
N GLY A 74 -10.21 -13.39 5.74
CA GLY A 74 -9.13 -14.01 6.50
C GLY A 74 -8.90 -13.30 7.83
N LYS A 75 -7.97 -13.84 8.59
CA LYS A 75 -7.43 -13.23 9.79
C LYS A 75 -6.05 -12.64 9.48
N THR A 76 -5.71 -11.57 10.14
CA THR A 76 -4.35 -11.04 10.08
C THR A 76 -3.38 -11.99 10.80
N LEU A 77 -2.11 -11.95 10.44
CA LEU A 77 -1.08 -12.73 11.17
C LEU A 77 -1.04 -12.36 12.66
N GLN A 78 -1.28 -11.08 13.00
CA GLN A 78 -1.39 -10.65 14.40
C GLN A 78 -2.53 -11.38 15.12
N GLN A 79 -3.73 -11.44 14.52
CA GLN A 79 -4.85 -12.17 15.10
C GLN A 79 -4.56 -13.66 15.28
N LEU A 80 -3.87 -14.27 14.32
CA LEU A 80 -3.46 -15.68 14.42
C LEU A 80 -2.44 -15.89 15.55
N MET A 81 -1.47 -14.99 15.70
CA MET A 81 -0.49 -15.04 16.80
C MET A 81 -1.13 -14.81 18.17
N ASP A 82 -2.14 -13.95 18.25
CA ASP A 82 -2.88 -13.69 19.50
C ASP A 82 -3.78 -14.87 19.90
N GLU A 83 -4.31 -15.61 18.92
CA GLU A 83 -5.16 -16.77 19.14
C GLU A 83 -4.35 -18.04 19.44
N ASP A 84 -3.17 -18.17 18.87
CA ASP A 84 -2.30 -19.35 19.02
C ASP A 84 -0.84 -18.90 19.18
N ALA A 85 -0.48 -18.58 20.41
CA ALA A 85 0.85 -18.11 20.76
C ALA A 85 1.94 -19.18 20.58
N GLU A 86 1.58 -20.46 20.58
CA GLU A 86 2.54 -21.56 20.37
C GLU A 86 3.05 -21.61 18.94
N LYS A 87 2.25 -21.13 17.96
CA LYS A 87 2.62 -21.04 16.55
C LYS A 87 3.21 -19.71 16.13
N LYS A 88 3.58 -18.87 17.07
CA LYS A 88 4.11 -17.54 16.77
C LYS A 88 5.31 -17.57 15.81
N ASP A 89 6.21 -18.50 16.00
CA ASP A 89 7.42 -18.61 15.17
C ASP A 89 7.05 -19.03 13.73
N GLU A 90 6.10 -19.97 13.56
CA GLU A 90 5.57 -20.35 12.23
C GLU A 90 4.94 -19.15 11.50
N TYR A 91 4.20 -18.31 12.21
CA TYR A 91 3.60 -17.10 11.62
C TYR A 91 4.63 -16.02 11.27
N ILE A 92 5.72 -15.93 12.05
CA ILE A 92 6.85 -15.04 11.72
C ILE A 92 7.59 -15.56 10.48
N GLU A 93 7.84 -16.85 10.36
CA GLU A 93 8.44 -17.46 9.17
C GLU A 93 7.55 -17.20 7.94
N LEU A 94 6.24 -17.41 8.05
CA LEU A 94 5.30 -17.08 6.97
C LEU A 94 5.37 -15.60 6.56
N LEU A 95 5.47 -14.67 7.53
CA LEU A 95 5.62 -13.24 7.23
C LEU A 95 6.90 -12.97 6.43
N VAL A 96 8.01 -13.61 6.81
CA VAL A 96 9.30 -13.48 6.10
C VAL A 96 9.20 -14.05 4.69
N ASP A 97 8.59 -15.21 4.52
CA ASP A 97 8.41 -15.85 3.20
C ASP A 97 7.55 -14.98 2.27
N LEU A 98 6.44 -14.42 2.79
CA LEU A 98 5.61 -13.47 2.04
C LEU A 98 6.41 -12.21 1.65
N GLN A 99 7.26 -11.70 2.54
CA GLN A 99 8.12 -10.55 2.24
C GLN A 99 9.15 -10.89 1.17
N LEU A 100 9.75 -12.06 1.22
CA LEU A 100 10.71 -12.54 0.21
C LEU A 100 10.01 -12.71 -1.15
N ASP A 101 8.80 -13.26 -1.19
CA ASP A 101 8.04 -13.36 -2.43
C ASP A 101 7.76 -11.98 -3.03
N VAL A 102 7.30 -11.01 -2.25
CA VAL A 102 7.09 -9.62 -2.69
C VAL A 102 8.40 -9.03 -3.25
N HIS A 103 9.51 -9.17 -2.53
CA HIS A 103 10.81 -8.62 -2.94
C HIS A 103 11.44 -9.36 -4.12
N SER A 104 10.97 -10.55 -4.45
CA SER A 104 11.38 -11.29 -5.64
C SER A 104 10.82 -10.70 -6.95
N LYS A 105 9.67 -10.01 -6.86
CA LYS A 105 8.96 -9.49 -8.03
C LYS A 105 9.66 -8.27 -8.61
N VAL A 106 9.59 -8.15 -9.92
CA VAL A 106 10.14 -7.02 -10.67
C VAL A 106 9.00 -6.26 -11.33
N CYS A 107 8.89 -4.97 -11.04
CA CYS A 107 7.86 -4.09 -11.58
C CYS A 107 8.47 -2.73 -12.00
N PRO A 108 9.03 -2.63 -13.24
CA PRO A 108 9.74 -1.44 -13.69
C PRO A 108 8.91 -0.17 -13.74
N LEU A 109 7.60 -0.32 -13.98
CA LEU A 109 6.66 0.79 -14.12
C LEU A 109 6.09 1.28 -12.79
N LEU A 110 6.36 0.57 -11.69
CA LEU A 110 5.92 1.00 -10.37
C LEU A 110 6.60 2.32 -9.97
N ASN A 111 5.87 3.17 -9.26
CA ASN A 111 6.42 4.41 -8.73
C ASN A 111 7.63 4.12 -7.84
N LYS A 112 8.75 4.72 -8.17
CA LYS A 112 10.00 4.47 -7.44
C LYS A 112 9.97 5.18 -6.08
N LEU A 113 10.38 4.45 -5.05
CA LEU A 113 10.50 5.01 -3.70
C LEU A 113 11.45 6.22 -3.69
N LYS A 114 12.53 6.17 -4.46
CA LYS A 114 13.49 7.25 -4.61
C LYS A 114 12.84 8.55 -5.08
N ASP A 115 11.97 8.50 -6.09
CA ASP A 115 11.25 9.68 -6.61
C ASP A 115 10.27 10.23 -5.56
N LYS A 116 9.61 9.34 -4.80
CA LYS A 116 8.75 9.75 -3.68
C LYS A 116 9.55 10.43 -2.58
N MET A 117 10.70 9.91 -2.22
CA MET A 117 11.57 10.51 -1.20
C MET A 117 12.13 11.85 -1.66
N ASN A 118 12.59 11.97 -2.92
CA ASN A 118 13.04 13.24 -3.50
C ASN A 118 11.96 14.32 -3.40
N ARG A 119 10.72 14.02 -3.75
CA ARG A 119 9.61 14.97 -3.62
C ARG A 119 9.38 15.38 -2.16
N LYS A 120 9.44 14.44 -1.22
CA LYS A 120 9.28 14.74 0.22
C LYS A 120 10.41 15.61 0.75
N ILE A 121 11.65 15.36 0.35
CA ILE A 121 12.81 16.19 0.73
C ILE A 121 12.62 17.61 0.19
N SER A 122 12.25 17.76 -1.09
CA SER A 122 12.02 19.06 -1.72
C SER A 122 10.89 19.86 -1.07
N ALA A 123 9.84 19.18 -0.60
CA ALA A 123 8.67 19.79 0.04
C ALA A 123 8.84 20.01 1.57
N SER A 124 9.97 19.60 2.15
CA SER A 124 10.22 19.75 3.59
C SER A 124 10.63 21.18 3.95
N GLU A 125 10.43 21.56 5.21
CA GLU A 125 10.87 22.85 5.77
C GLU A 125 12.36 22.84 6.20
N LEU A 126 13.12 21.82 5.84
CA LEU A 126 14.54 21.73 6.11
C LEU A 126 15.31 22.83 5.36
N ASP A 127 16.45 23.27 5.93
CA ASP A 127 17.33 24.22 5.26
C ASP A 127 17.90 23.67 3.93
N ALA A 128 18.38 24.56 3.07
CA ALA A 128 18.83 24.21 1.73
C ALA A 128 20.03 23.24 1.74
N THR A 129 20.95 23.38 2.69
CA THR A 129 22.12 22.52 2.81
C THR A 129 21.72 21.11 3.18
N THR A 130 20.87 20.96 4.19
CA THR A 130 20.34 19.65 4.62
C THR A 130 19.57 18.98 3.51
N ARG A 131 18.71 19.71 2.76
CA ARG A 131 17.99 19.15 1.60
C ARG A 131 18.96 18.67 0.52
N TYR A 132 19.99 19.46 0.21
CA TYR A 132 21.01 19.08 -0.77
C TYR A 132 21.74 17.80 -0.36
N ASP A 133 22.17 17.69 0.89
CA ASP A 133 22.85 16.49 1.41
C ASP A 133 21.95 15.25 1.34
N LEU A 134 20.67 15.39 1.71
CA LEU A 134 19.71 14.29 1.63
C LEU A 134 19.47 13.84 0.20
N HIS A 135 19.33 14.77 -0.76
CA HIS A 135 19.23 14.44 -2.20
C HIS A 135 20.46 13.70 -2.71
N THR A 136 21.65 14.19 -2.34
CA THR A 136 22.93 13.60 -2.74
C THR A 136 23.07 12.17 -2.21
N ARG A 137 22.77 11.93 -0.94
CA ARG A 137 22.77 10.60 -0.32
C ARG A 137 21.75 9.67 -0.99
N LEU A 138 20.55 10.17 -1.25
CA LEU A 138 19.49 9.39 -1.91
C LEU A 138 19.90 9.03 -3.34
N GLU A 139 20.55 9.94 -4.09
CA GLU A 139 21.06 9.63 -5.44
C GLU A 139 22.16 8.57 -5.41
N GLY A 140 23.01 8.52 -4.42
CA GLY A 140 24.04 7.50 -4.24
C GLY A 140 23.51 6.10 -3.91
N MET A 141 22.22 5.94 -3.54
CA MET A 141 21.65 4.63 -3.23
C MET A 141 21.46 3.79 -4.51
N PRO A 142 21.58 2.44 -4.42
CA PRO A 142 21.37 1.55 -5.56
C PRO A 142 20.00 1.73 -6.21
N LYS A 143 19.95 1.59 -7.54
CA LYS A 143 18.72 1.60 -8.33
C LYS A 143 18.31 0.17 -8.67
N HIS A 144 17.06 -0.20 -8.41
CA HIS A 144 16.50 -1.49 -8.80
C HIS A 144 15.00 -1.34 -9.14
N ASN A 145 14.47 -2.35 -9.82
CA ASN A 145 13.04 -2.42 -10.20
C ASN A 145 12.27 -3.48 -9.39
N LYS A 146 12.85 -3.98 -8.31
CA LYS A 146 12.16 -4.90 -7.41
C LYS A 146 11.07 -4.18 -6.65
N VAL A 147 9.97 -4.88 -6.40
CA VAL A 147 8.90 -4.41 -5.50
C VAL A 147 9.43 -4.34 -4.09
N CYS A 148 9.21 -3.22 -3.41
CA CYS A 148 9.61 -3.03 -2.02
C CYS A 148 8.41 -2.60 -1.19
N THR A 149 8.27 -3.20 -0.02
CA THR A 149 7.37 -2.72 1.03
C THR A 149 8.14 -1.77 1.95
N VAL A 150 7.60 -0.58 2.17
CA VAL A 150 8.22 0.40 3.08
C VAL A 150 7.96 0.03 4.54
N THR A 151 6.83 -0.61 4.79
CA THR A 151 6.44 -1.09 6.11
C THR A 151 5.69 -2.41 5.92
N LEU A 152 6.21 -3.48 6.46
CA LEU A 152 5.51 -4.74 6.59
C LEU A 152 5.26 -4.92 8.09
N THR A 153 4.01 -4.82 8.48
CA THR A 153 3.62 -5.07 9.86
C THR A 153 2.66 -6.26 9.89
N PRO A 154 2.64 -7.05 10.97
CA PRO A 154 1.69 -8.15 11.14
C PRO A 154 0.22 -7.71 11.12
N LEU A 155 -0.03 -6.39 11.12
CA LEU A 155 -1.35 -5.75 11.19
C LEU A 155 -2.00 -5.52 9.80
N THR A 156 -1.36 -5.90 8.71
CA THR A 156 -1.90 -5.72 7.35
C THR A 156 -2.39 -7.02 6.74
#